data_10bef2bb64d8cb5788c1b42a85d2cbde
#
_entry.id   10bef2bb64d8cb5788c1b42a85d2cbde
#
_cell.length_a   1.000
_cell.length_b   1.000
_cell.length_c   1.000
_cell.angle_alpha   90.00
_cell.angle_beta   90.00
_cell.angle_gamma   90.00
#
_symmetry.space_group_name_H-M   'P 1'
#
loop_
_entity.id
_entity.type
_entity.pdbx_description
1 polymer ?
#
loop_
_entity_poly.entity_id
_entity_poly.type
_entity_poly.pdbx_seq_one_letter_code
_entity_poly.pdbx_strand_id
1 'polypeptide(L)'
;MKKTNHKQHKVNRFHIMKKVTLVLEDGTKFYGKSFGYEQPVAGEVVFNTAMMGYPESLTDPSYAGQMMTLTYPLVGNYGVSPFTVEPDGIATFMESDRIHASAIIVADYSEEYSHWNAKESLAEWLKREKVPGITGIDTRQLTKVLREHGVMMGKILFDDQPDNIPQADYEGVNFVDKVSCKEIIR
;
A
#
# COMPACT_ATOMS: atom_id res chain seq x y z
N MET A 1 15.50 -33.75 -32.11
CA MET A 1 15.92 -32.78 -31.12
C MET A 1 14.76 -32.59 -30.11
N LYS A 2 14.89 -33.16 -28.90
CA LYS A 2 13.86 -33.09 -27.85
C LYS A 2 14.10 -31.82 -27.04
N LYS A 3 13.14 -30.88 -27.06
CA LYS A 3 13.13 -29.72 -26.17
C LYS A 3 12.64 -30.19 -24.78
N THR A 4 13.54 -30.28 -23.82
CA THR A 4 13.24 -30.50 -22.43
C THR A 4 12.71 -29.22 -21.80
N ASN A 5 11.41 -29.19 -21.55
CA ASN A 5 10.74 -28.16 -20.79
C ASN A 5 11.11 -28.32 -19.30
N HIS A 6 12.04 -27.53 -18.79
CA HIS A 6 12.28 -27.39 -17.37
C HIS A 6 11.20 -26.48 -16.78
N LYS A 7 10.09 -27.06 -16.35
CA LYS A 7 9.21 -26.42 -15.37
C LYS A 7 9.95 -26.40 -14.03
N GLN A 8 10.54 -25.26 -13.69
CA GLN A 8 10.97 -25.02 -12.32
C GLN A 8 9.71 -24.98 -11.43
N HIS A 9 9.53 -26.02 -10.63
CA HIS A 9 8.59 -25.99 -9.51
C HIS A 9 9.10 -24.93 -8.52
N LYS A 10 8.48 -23.74 -8.51
CA LYS A 10 8.58 -22.82 -7.41
C LYS A 10 8.03 -23.55 -6.17
N VAL A 11 8.91 -23.90 -5.26
CA VAL A 11 8.52 -24.40 -3.93
C VAL A 11 7.75 -23.26 -3.28
N ASN A 12 6.44 -23.43 -3.15
CA ASN A 12 5.56 -22.53 -2.41
C ASN A 12 5.97 -22.58 -0.93
N ARG A 13 6.89 -21.70 -0.51
CA ARG A 13 7.05 -21.39 0.90
C ARG A 13 5.77 -20.64 1.30
N PHE A 14 4.89 -21.32 2.00
CA PHE A 14 3.80 -20.67 2.72
C PHE A 14 4.43 -19.61 3.64
N HIS A 15 4.46 -18.39 3.20
CA HIS A 15 4.85 -17.27 4.05
C HIS A 15 3.68 -17.06 5.02
N ILE A 16 3.88 -17.42 6.28
CA ILE A 16 2.86 -17.19 7.31
C ILE A 16 2.78 -15.68 7.48
N MET A 17 1.70 -15.07 6.96
CA MET A 17 1.45 -13.64 7.11
C MET A 17 1.32 -13.30 8.59
N LYS A 18 2.08 -12.32 9.07
CA LYS A 18 1.98 -11.83 10.45
C LYS A 18 0.62 -11.19 10.71
N LYS A 19 0.12 -11.41 11.92
CA LYS A 19 -1.07 -10.73 12.40
C LYS A 19 -0.76 -9.26 12.67
N VAL A 20 -1.69 -8.41 12.33
CA VAL A 20 -1.61 -6.96 12.52
C VAL A 20 -2.93 -6.41 13.02
N THR A 21 -2.86 -5.31 13.75
CA THR A 21 -4.02 -4.57 14.22
C THR A 21 -3.91 -3.13 13.72
N LEU A 22 -4.93 -2.66 13.00
CA LEU A 22 -5.14 -1.24 12.78
C LEU A 22 -5.90 -0.68 13.98
N VAL A 23 -5.33 0.31 14.65
CA VAL A 23 -5.93 1.01 15.79
C VAL A 23 -6.17 2.45 15.39
N LEU A 24 -7.42 2.90 15.40
CA LEU A 24 -7.77 4.30 15.16
C LEU A 24 -7.62 5.12 16.45
N GLU A 25 -7.57 6.44 16.34
CA GLU A 25 -7.37 7.35 17.47
C GLU A 25 -8.50 7.31 18.51
N ASP A 26 -9.71 6.90 18.11
CA ASP A 26 -10.85 6.68 19.02
C ASP A 26 -10.78 5.33 19.77
N GLY A 27 -9.74 4.52 19.51
CA GLY A 27 -9.55 3.20 20.07
C GLY A 27 -10.23 2.06 19.28
N THR A 28 -10.93 2.36 18.19
CA THR A 28 -11.52 1.33 17.31
C THR A 28 -10.42 0.47 16.68
N LYS A 29 -10.61 -0.85 16.67
CA LYS A 29 -9.62 -1.82 16.20
C LYS A 29 -10.14 -2.67 15.05
N PHE A 30 -9.30 -2.86 14.05
CA PHE A 30 -9.51 -3.78 12.95
C PHE A 30 -8.34 -4.78 12.91
N TYR A 31 -8.65 -6.07 12.77
CA TYR A 31 -7.66 -7.14 12.79
C TYR A 31 -7.45 -7.68 11.38
N GLY A 32 -6.19 -7.88 11.00
CA GLY A 32 -5.83 -8.37 9.68
C GLY A 32 -4.50 -9.10 9.66
N LYS A 33 -3.91 -9.18 8.47
CA LYS A 33 -2.62 -9.81 8.22
C LYS A 33 -1.76 -8.93 7.35
N SER A 34 -0.43 -8.98 7.53
CA SER A 34 0.53 -8.25 6.70
C SER A 34 0.82 -9.00 5.40
N PHE A 35 0.81 -8.29 4.27
CA PHE A 35 1.33 -8.80 3.00
C PHE A 35 2.44 -7.90 2.40
N GLY A 36 2.60 -6.68 2.93
CA GLY A 36 3.63 -5.72 2.55
C GLY A 36 4.90 -5.82 3.40
N TYR A 37 5.54 -4.67 3.62
CA TYR A 37 6.71 -4.56 4.50
C TYR A 37 6.27 -4.62 5.97
N GLU A 38 7.01 -5.38 6.78
CA GLU A 38 6.65 -5.66 8.18
C GLU A 38 7.25 -4.62 9.13
N GLN A 39 6.67 -3.43 9.14
CA GLN A 39 7.04 -2.33 10.04
C GLN A 39 5.79 -1.64 10.57
N PRO A 40 5.71 -1.33 11.87
CA PRO A 40 4.66 -0.49 12.42
C PRO A 40 4.70 0.90 11.78
N VAL A 41 3.53 1.47 11.57
CA VAL A 41 3.40 2.81 10.98
C VAL A 41 2.21 3.54 11.60
N ALA A 42 2.33 4.85 11.76
CA ALA A 42 1.24 5.73 12.13
C ALA A 42 1.00 6.77 11.02
N GLY A 43 -0.24 7.17 10.82
CA GLY A 43 -0.62 8.14 9.81
C GLY A 43 -2.10 8.45 9.82
N GLU A 44 -2.50 9.39 8.98
CA GLU A 44 -3.90 9.67 8.69
C GLU A 44 -4.50 8.52 7.90
N VAL A 45 -5.65 8.01 8.34
CA VAL A 45 -6.37 6.94 7.65
C VAL A 45 -7.37 7.56 6.69
N VAL A 46 -7.18 7.31 5.39
CA VAL A 46 -8.06 7.80 4.33
C VAL A 46 -8.61 6.64 3.52
N PHE A 47 -9.65 6.88 2.72
CA PHE A 47 -10.18 5.87 1.82
C PHE A 47 -10.27 6.36 0.38
N ASN A 48 -10.07 5.42 -0.54
CA ASN A 48 -10.20 5.62 -1.98
C ASN A 48 -11.24 4.62 -2.51
N THR A 49 -12.17 5.11 -3.33
CA THR A 49 -13.28 4.32 -3.91
C THR A 49 -13.00 3.85 -5.34
N ALA A 50 -11.83 4.12 -5.88
CA ALA A 50 -11.46 3.66 -7.21
C ALA A 50 -11.43 2.13 -7.28
N MET A 51 -11.95 1.58 -8.37
CA MET A 51 -11.95 0.13 -8.60
C MET A 51 -10.62 -0.37 -9.19
N MET A 52 -9.84 0.51 -9.79
CA MET A 52 -8.57 0.23 -10.47
C MET A 52 -7.59 1.37 -10.17
N GLY A 53 -6.31 1.18 -10.55
CA GLY A 53 -5.32 2.25 -10.44
C GLY A 53 -4.67 2.33 -9.05
N TYR A 54 -4.51 1.21 -8.35
CA TYR A 54 -3.78 1.24 -7.08
C TYR A 54 -2.29 1.60 -7.22
N PRO A 55 -1.58 1.28 -8.33
CA PRO A 55 -0.21 1.77 -8.50
C PRO A 55 -0.15 3.28 -8.66
N GLU A 56 -1.05 3.86 -9.46
CA GLU A 56 -1.18 5.29 -9.65
C GLU A 56 -1.53 5.98 -8.31
N SER A 57 -2.54 5.49 -7.61
CA SER A 57 -2.92 6.04 -6.30
C SER A 57 -1.81 5.96 -5.25
N LEU A 58 -1.05 4.86 -5.20
CA LEU A 58 0.06 4.71 -4.25
C LEU A 58 1.22 5.67 -4.55
N THR A 59 1.44 5.99 -5.82
CA THR A 59 2.50 6.91 -6.26
C THR A 59 2.05 8.36 -6.38
N ASP A 60 0.78 8.66 -6.11
CA ASP A 60 0.27 10.02 -6.06
C ASP A 60 0.81 10.75 -4.82
N PRO A 61 1.54 11.87 -5.00
CA PRO A 61 2.07 12.67 -3.91
C PRO A 61 1.01 13.19 -2.93
N SER A 62 -0.25 13.27 -3.34
CA SER A 62 -1.37 13.69 -2.49
C SER A 62 -1.58 12.77 -1.29
N TYR A 63 -1.15 11.50 -1.37
CA TYR A 63 -1.25 10.54 -0.28
C TYR A 63 -0.03 10.53 0.66
N ALA A 64 0.87 11.51 0.56
CA ALA A 64 2.04 11.57 1.44
C ALA A 64 1.62 11.68 2.92
N GLY A 65 2.12 10.73 3.74
CA GLY A 65 1.76 10.62 5.16
C GLY A 65 0.46 9.88 5.44
N GLN A 66 -0.32 9.49 4.43
CA GLN A 66 -1.62 8.86 4.59
C GLN A 66 -1.55 7.33 4.47
N MET A 67 -2.33 6.64 5.27
CA MET A 67 -2.59 5.19 5.15
C MET A 67 -3.86 5.01 4.32
N MET A 68 -3.70 4.50 3.10
CA MET A 68 -4.77 4.45 2.11
C MET A 68 -5.59 3.17 2.21
N THR A 69 -6.88 3.29 2.51
CA THR A 69 -7.86 2.20 2.48
C THR A 69 -8.49 2.11 1.09
N LEU A 70 -8.33 0.98 0.41
CA LEU A 70 -9.05 0.70 -0.83
C LEU A 70 -10.37 0.02 -0.53
N THR A 71 -11.48 0.62 -0.98
CA THR A 71 -12.82 0.06 -0.75
C THR A 71 -13.19 -1.05 -1.71
N TYR A 72 -12.49 -1.15 -2.85
CA TYR A 72 -12.66 -2.27 -3.77
C TYR A 72 -12.19 -3.58 -3.11
N PRO A 73 -13.02 -4.65 -3.15
CA PRO A 73 -12.79 -5.80 -2.30
C PRO A 73 -11.53 -6.61 -2.62
N LEU A 74 -11.11 -6.70 -3.89
CA LEU A 74 -9.95 -7.48 -4.31
C LEU A 74 -8.87 -6.58 -4.90
N VAL A 75 -7.67 -6.63 -4.34
CA VAL A 75 -6.51 -5.82 -4.75
C VAL A 75 -5.29 -6.73 -5.02
N GLY A 76 -4.45 -6.34 -5.97
CA GLY A 76 -3.24 -7.10 -6.33
C GLY A 76 -3.41 -8.00 -7.57
N ASN A 77 -4.63 -8.28 -7.99
CA ASN A 77 -4.96 -9.23 -9.05
C ASN A 77 -4.38 -8.91 -10.43
N TYR A 78 -3.99 -7.69 -10.70
CA TYR A 78 -3.30 -7.34 -11.96
C TYR A 78 -1.82 -7.01 -11.80
N GLY A 79 -1.28 -7.07 -10.57
CA GLY A 79 0.14 -6.84 -10.30
C GLY A 79 0.55 -5.37 -10.46
N VAL A 80 1.84 -5.15 -10.67
CA VAL A 80 2.45 -3.83 -10.85
C VAL A 80 3.23 -3.80 -12.14
N SER A 81 2.98 -2.81 -12.99
CA SER A 81 3.71 -2.57 -14.24
C SER A 81 5.16 -2.13 -13.94
N PRO A 82 6.10 -2.33 -14.87
CA PRO A 82 7.42 -1.76 -14.73
C PRO A 82 7.34 -0.23 -14.69
N PHE A 83 8.20 0.39 -13.88
CA PHE A 83 8.40 1.83 -13.97
C PHE A 83 9.06 2.16 -15.31
N THR A 84 8.36 2.90 -16.14
CA THR A 84 8.83 3.38 -17.45
C THR A 84 8.59 4.87 -17.57
N VAL A 85 9.51 5.55 -18.24
CA VAL A 85 9.47 7.00 -18.43
C VAL A 85 9.44 7.29 -19.93
N GLU A 86 8.51 8.12 -20.35
CA GLU A 86 8.43 8.62 -21.71
C GLU A 86 9.59 9.58 -22.03
N PRO A 87 9.86 9.89 -23.31
CA PRO A 87 10.94 10.80 -23.68
C PRO A 87 10.85 12.21 -23.07
N ASP A 88 9.67 12.62 -22.64
CA ASP A 88 9.40 13.90 -21.95
C ASP A 88 9.67 13.84 -20.43
N GLY A 89 10.09 12.69 -19.91
CA GLY A 89 10.40 12.50 -18.49
C GLY A 89 9.21 12.11 -17.62
N ILE A 90 8.02 11.88 -18.21
CA ILE A 90 6.80 11.53 -17.48
C ILE A 90 6.69 10.00 -17.32
N ALA A 91 6.30 9.54 -16.14
CA ALA A 91 6.06 8.12 -15.89
C ALA A 91 4.79 7.65 -16.63
N THR A 92 4.85 6.49 -17.28
CA THR A 92 3.77 6.00 -18.14
C THR A 92 2.57 5.45 -17.36
N PHE A 93 2.80 4.81 -16.21
CA PHE A 93 1.78 4.06 -15.46
C PHE A 93 1.75 4.41 -13.97
N MET A 94 2.41 5.48 -13.56
CA MET A 94 2.53 5.92 -12.18
C MET A 94 2.53 7.44 -12.13
N GLU A 95 2.06 8.02 -11.03
CA GLU A 95 2.02 9.47 -10.84
C GLU A 95 3.41 10.04 -10.46
N SER A 96 4.29 9.19 -9.92
CA SER A 96 5.66 9.55 -9.57
C SER A 96 6.58 8.34 -9.52
N ASP A 97 7.86 8.55 -9.22
CA ASP A 97 8.93 7.54 -9.19
C ASP A 97 8.91 6.62 -7.97
N ARG A 98 8.06 6.87 -6.98
CA ARG A 98 8.02 6.13 -5.70
C ARG A 98 6.62 6.09 -5.10
N ILE A 99 6.42 5.21 -4.11
CA ILE A 99 5.21 5.20 -3.28
C ILE A 99 5.27 6.36 -2.28
N HIS A 100 4.20 7.17 -2.22
CA HIS A 100 4.02 8.25 -1.26
C HIS A 100 3.11 7.87 -0.10
N ALA A 101 2.16 6.96 -0.32
CA ALA A 101 1.30 6.45 0.74
C ALA A 101 2.13 5.76 1.84
N SER A 102 1.80 6.03 3.11
CA SER A 102 2.49 5.43 4.26
C SER A 102 2.15 3.96 4.47
N ALA A 103 0.98 3.53 4.03
CA ALA A 103 0.53 2.14 4.03
C ALA A 103 -0.65 1.94 3.08
N ILE A 104 -0.96 0.67 2.76
CA ILE A 104 -2.18 0.27 2.07
C ILE A 104 -2.98 -0.70 2.92
N ILE A 105 -4.29 -0.49 2.97
CA ILE A 105 -5.27 -1.25 3.74
C ILE A 105 -6.32 -1.82 2.78
N VAL A 106 -6.46 -3.15 2.73
CA VAL A 106 -7.36 -3.81 1.78
C VAL A 106 -8.22 -4.88 2.46
N ALA A 107 -9.37 -5.19 1.86
CA ALA A 107 -10.20 -6.30 2.32
C ALA A 107 -9.58 -7.64 1.93
N ASP A 108 -9.27 -7.83 0.67
CA ASP A 108 -8.68 -9.05 0.14
C ASP A 108 -7.49 -8.75 -0.78
N TYR A 109 -6.40 -9.50 -0.60
CA TYR A 109 -5.18 -9.37 -1.39
C TYR A 109 -4.96 -10.64 -2.22
N SER A 110 -4.76 -10.47 -3.53
CA SER A 110 -4.38 -11.55 -4.43
C SER A 110 -2.86 -11.65 -4.54
N GLU A 111 -2.29 -12.80 -4.14
CA GLU A 111 -0.86 -13.08 -4.37
C GLU A 111 -0.55 -13.30 -5.84
N GLU A 112 -1.52 -13.88 -6.58
CA GLU A 112 -1.39 -14.14 -8.01
C GLU A 112 -1.91 -12.96 -8.81
N TYR A 113 -1.19 -12.61 -9.85
CA TYR A 113 -1.56 -11.54 -10.76
C TYR A 113 -1.49 -12.04 -12.22
N SER A 114 -2.30 -11.45 -13.10
CA SER A 114 -2.48 -11.94 -14.47
C SER A 114 -2.56 -10.86 -15.54
N HIS A 115 -2.05 -9.65 -15.28
CA HIS A 115 -2.04 -8.60 -16.29
C HIS A 115 -0.82 -8.75 -17.23
N TRP A 116 -1.01 -8.53 -18.54
CA TRP A 116 0.04 -8.69 -19.55
C TRP A 116 1.28 -7.80 -19.31
N ASN A 117 1.10 -6.63 -18.70
CA ASN A 117 2.18 -5.67 -18.40
C ASN A 117 2.72 -5.79 -16.98
N ALA A 118 2.25 -6.75 -16.19
CA ALA A 118 2.71 -6.91 -14.82
C ALA A 118 4.12 -7.50 -14.76
N LYS A 119 4.99 -6.88 -13.99
CA LYS A 119 6.37 -7.30 -13.74
C LYS A 119 6.55 -7.98 -12.40
N GLU A 120 5.82 -7.52 -11.40
CA GLU A 120 5.92 -7.98 -10.02
C GLU A 120 4.56 -7.95 -9.33
N SER A 121 4.43 -8.65 -8.20
CA SER A 121 3.25 -8.58 -7.35
C SER A 121 3.23 -7.26 -6.56
N LEU A 122 2.04 -6.85 -6.12
CA LEU A 122 1.90 -5.70 -5.22
C LEU A 122 2.72 -5.90 -3.92
N ALA A 123 2.74 -7.13 -3.37
CA ALA A 123 3.51 -7.43 -2.17
C ALA A 123 5.02 -7.26 -2.36
N GLU A 124 5.57 -7.72 -3.48
CA GLU A 124 6.99 -7.54 -3.80
C GLU A 124 7.35 -6.07 -3.92
N TRP A 125 6.52 -5.29 -4.61
CA TRP A 125 6.72 -3.85 -4.74
C TRP A 125 6.67 -3.13 -3.39
N LEU A 126 5.63 -3.36 -2.57
CA LEU A 126 5.51 -2.78 -1.24
C LEU A 126 6.71 -3.11 -0.33
N LYS A 127 7.20 -4.36 -0.36
CA LYS A 127 8.38 -4.78 0.41
C LYS A 127 9.65 -4.08 -0.05
N ARG A 128 9.82 -3.91 -1.35
CA ARG A 128 10.96 -3.19 -1.93
C ARG A 128 10.96 -1.72 -1.54
N GLU A 129 9.80 -1.07 -1.59
CA GLU A 129 9.62 0.34 -1.21
C GLU A 129 9.49 0.54 0.32
N LYS A 130 9.52 -0.54 1.11
CA LYS A 130 9.38 -0.54 2.58
C LYS A 130 8.05 0.05 3.06
N VAL A 131 6.97 -0.23 2.34
CA VAL A 131 5.62 0.23 2.65
C VAL A 131 4.79 -0.92 3.23
N PRO A 132 4.17 -0.76 4.42
CA PRO A 132 3.26 -1.73 4.98
C PRO A 132 2.02 -1.93 4.11
N GLY A 133 1.58 -3.20 3.99
CA GLY A 133 0.34 -3.58 3.36
C GLY A 133 -0.40 -4.57 4.24
N ILE A 134 -1.68 -4.30 4.54
CA ILE A 134 -2.50 -5.15 5.39
C ILE A 134 -3.77 -5.59 4.68
N THR A 135 -4.16 -6.84 4.88
CA THR A 135 -5.34 -7.49 4.27
C THR A 135 -6.21 -8.16 5.35
N GLY A 136 -7.44 -8.48 5.00
CA GLY A 136 -8.43 -9.06 5.91
C GLY A 136 -9.17 -8.02 6.74
N ILE A 137 -9.05 -6.74 6.40
CA ILE A 137 -9.73 -5.64 7.08
C ILE A 137 -11.14 -5.48 6.51
N ASP A 138 -12.14 -5.30 7.38
CA ASP A 138 -13.47 -4.84 6.95
C ASP A 138 -13.40 -3.37 6.49
N THR A 139 -12.96 -3.18 5.24
CA THR A 139 -12.79 -1.85 4.64
C THR A 139 -14.11 -1.12 4.50
N ARG A 140 -15.24 -1.85 4.39
CA ARG A 140 -16.58 -1.25 4.35
C ARG A 140 -16.93 -0.61 5.70
N GLN A 141 -16.69 -1.33 6.80
CA GLN A 141 -16.93 -0.79 8.15
C GLN A 141 -15.97 0.36 8.45
N LEU A 142 -14.68 0.21 8.12
CA LEU A 142 -13.69 1.27 8.27
C LEU A 142 -14.10 2.54 7.52
N THR A 143 -14.54 2.42 6.27
CA THR A 143 -15.02 3.57 5.49
C THR A 143 -16.23 4.25 6.12
N LYS A 144 -17.15 3.50 6.73
CA LYS A 144 -18.28 4.09 7.45
C LYS A 144 -17.81 4.92 8.64
N VAL A 145 -16.88 4.40 9.46
CA VAL A 145 -16.29 5.12 10.58
C VAL A 145 -15.63 6.40 10.11
N LEU A 146 -14.78 6.34 9.08
CA LEU A 146 -14.09 7.51 8.52
C LEU A 146 -15.07 8.56 7.98
N ARG A 147 -16.18 8.16 7.35
CA ARG A 147 -17.19 9.08 6.83
C ARG A 147 -17.96 9.80 7.94
N GLU A 148 -18.18 9.14 9.06
CA GLU A 148 -18.92 9.70 10.19
C GLU A 148 -18.04 10.66 11.02
N HIS A 149 -16.75 10.36 11.17
CA HIS A 149 -15.83 11.14 12.02
C HIS A 149 -15.00 12.16 11.23
N GLY A 150 -14.86 11.98 9.91
CA GLY A 150 -13.97 12.81 9.09
C GLY A 150 -12.54 12.27 9.09
N VAL A 151 -11.56 13.17 9.25
CA VAL A 151 -10.14 12.81 9.33
C VAL A 151 -9.86 12.05 10.64
N MET A 152 -9.24 10.89 10.55
CA MET A 152 -8.84 10.08 11.70
C MET A 152 -7.40 9.62 11.59
N MET A 153 -6.67 9.75 12.70
CA MET A 153 -5.33 9.18 12.80
C MET A 153 -5.41 7.70 13.20
N GLY A 154 -4.45 6.92 12.74
CA GLY A 154 -4.37 5.50 13.09
C GLY A 154 -2.96 4.97 13.17
N LYS A 155 -2.85 3.73 13.66
CA LYS A 155 -1.59 2.98 13.75
C LYS A 155 -1.78 1.57 13.24
N ILE A 156 -0.85 1.07 12.45
CA ILE A 156 -0.72 -0.35 12.14
C ILE A 156 0.33 -0.94 13.07
N LEU A 157 -0.09 -1.89 13.90
CA LEU A 157 0.74 -2.56 14.90
C LEU A 157 0.86 -4.04 14.57
N PHE A 158 2.03 -4.62 14.84
CA PHE A 158 2.30 -6.04 14.67
C PHE A 158 2.25 -6.74 16.03
N ASP A 159 1.59 -7.91 16.13
CA ASP A 159 1.40 -8.63 17.39
C ASP A 159 2.73 -9.03 18.07
N ASP A 160 3.79 -9.20 17.28
CA ASP A 160 5.13 -9.56 17.76
C ASP A 160 6.05 -8.36 18.06
N GLN A 161 5.52 -7.14 17.97
CA GLN A 161 6.28 -5.90 18.19
C GLN A 161 5.60 -5.04 19.26
N PRO A 162 6.38 -4.31 20.08
CA PRO A 162 5.80 -3.43 21.09
C PRO A 162 5.04 -2.26 20.45
N ASP A 163 3.91 -1.88 21.05
CA ASP A 163 3.20 -0.62 20.70
C ASP A 163 3.97 0.57 21.31
N ASN A 164 5.05 0.95 20.67
CA ASN A 164 5.90 2.07 21.07
C ASN A 164 6.01 3.17 20.03
N ILE A 165 5.22 3.08 18.95
CA ILE A 165 5.20 4.17 17.98
C ILE A 165 4.26 5.29 18.47
N PRO A 166 4.72 6.56 18.41
CA PRO A 166 3.85 7.68 18.70
C PRO A 166 2.70 7.77 17.70
N GLN A 167 1.64 8.45 18.07
CA GLN A 167 0.64 8.91 17.11
C GLN A 167 1.35 9.79 16.06
N ALA A 168 0.94 9.70 14.80
CA ALA A 168 1.44 10.63 13.80
C ALA A 168 1.00 12.04 14.15
N ASP A 169 1.96 12.96 14.14
CA ASP A 169 1.73 14.39 14.33
C ASP A 169 2.19 15.11 13.07
N TYR A 170 1.28 15.83 12.45
CA TYR A 170 1.53 16.57 11.22
C TYR A 170 1.60 18.08 11.46
N GLU A 171 1.56 18.52 12.72
CA GLU A 171 1.72 19.93 13.05
C GLU A 171 3.12 20.41 12.59
N GLY A 172 3.14 21.49 11.80
CA GLY A 172 4.37 22.02 11.22
C GLY A 172 5.01 21.20 10.10
N VAL A 173 4.41 20.09 9.67
CA VAL A 173 4.90 19.29 8.54
C VAL A 173 4.49 19.92 7.21
N ASN A 174 5.46 20.38 6.42
CA ASN A 174 5.23 20.87 5.07
C ASN A 174 5.28 19.72 4.06
N PHE A 175 4.13 19.07 3.83
CA PHE A 175 4.05 17.99 2.85
C PHE A 175 4.31 18.46 1.42
N VAL A 176 3.91 19.68 1.06
CA VAL A 176 4.16 20.23 -0.28
C VAL A 176 5.66 20.28 -0.55
N ASP A 177 6.46 20.76 0.41
CA ASP A 177 7.91 20.76 0.28
C ASP A 177 8.50 19.34 0.18
N LYS A 178 7.94 18.37 0.92
CA LYS A 178 8.43 16.98 0.89
C LYS A 178 8.22 16.28 -0.45
N VAL A 179 7.12 16.59 -1.15
CA VAL A 179 6.73 15.88 -2.38
C VAL A 179 7.05 16.67 -3.66
N SER A 180 7.23 17.99 -3.57
CA SER A 180 7.56 18.81 -4.73
C SER A 180 8.94 18.48 -5.29
N CYS A 181 9.06 18.47 -6.61
CA CYS A 181 10.35 18.36 -7.28
C CYS A 181 11.26 19.53 -6.89
N LYS A 182 12.55 19.24 -6.67
CA LYS A 182 13.54 20.25 -6.25
C LYS A 182 14.25 20.90 -7.44
N GLU A 183 14.10 20.30 -8.62
CA GLU A 183 14.71 20.76 -9.86
C GLU A 183 13.66 20.99 -10.94
N ILE A 184 13.97 21.86 -11.88
CA ILE A 184 13.10 22.12 -13.04
C ILE A 184 13.22 20.93 -13.99
N ILE A 185 12.11 20.21 -14.20
CA ILE A 185 12.01 19.17 -15.23
C ILE A 185 11.81 19.88 -16.58
N ARG A 186 12.72 19.65 -17.51
CA ARG A 186 12.68 20.23 -18.88
C ARG A 186 12.52 19.12 -19.90
#